data_bf58d008311d998dba6f00aa7e45e6a1
#
_entry.id   bf58d008311d998dba6f00aa7e45e6a1
#
_cell.length_a   1.000
_cell.length_b   1.000
_cell.length_c   1.000
_cell.angle_alpha   90.00
_cell.angle_beta   90.00
_cell.angle_gamma   90.00
#
_symmetry.space_group_name_H-M   'P 1'
#
loop_
_entity.id
_entity.type
_entity.pdbx_description
1 polymer ?
#
loop_
_entity_poly.entity_id
_entity_poly.type
_entity_poly.pdbx_seq_one_letter_code
_entity_poly.pdbx_strand_id
1 'polypeptide(L)'
;MCLICGQHCEHPVYENGVCTVCGTVCSHDFREGVCAICREACPHAGHDPLTQRCTVCGLKLPHSFFHGKCACGAEPVFYDSLLPAEFYQDCAHPGTVQKQTYSQKLHYQGDEEVTKNLNVYLPYGYSEQEKYNVLVLIHGGGDDENSWLTKEYDFGFPLIMKNIYDNMIEQKLCRPLIIVCPTTYNGPYYSNDGGIEQMAAELRETILPYVAEHYSTYAQSGSLADLQAAREHFGIGGMSNGALYALGSGMQMDLDLFSNFICFSGNSQPYAVAEAINAEDRKNLPIPFFYAGAGYYDGQWQNTFYGFQIIVEQTDRLTEGENAFYRDIDGGHDFGVWSVNIFNALQMAFPEERDGS
;
A
#
# COMPACT_ATOMS: atom_id res chain seq x y z
N MET A 1 36.53 -28.80 -2.89
CA MET A 1 37.30 -29.35 -4.05
C MET A 1 36.33 -29.42 -5.22
N CYS A 2 36.64 -28.77 -6.30
CA CYS A 2 35.77 -28.79 -7.50
C CYS A 2 35.71 -30.20 -8.08
N LEU A 3 34.53 -30.73 -8.27
CA LEU A 3 34.32 -32.09 -8.82
C LEU A 3 34.77 -32.25 -10.28
N ILE A 4 34.97 -31.11 -10.99
CA ILE A 4 35.34 -31.11 -12.43
C ILE A 4 36.86 -30.99 -12.62
N CYS A 5 37.55 -30.20 -11.81
CA CYS A 5 39.00 -29.94 -12.01
C CYS A 5 39.88 -30.37 -10.83
N GLY A 6 39.34 -30.85 -9.73
CA GLY A 6 40.10 -31.26 -8.53
C GLY A 6 40.75 -30.14 -7.75
N GLN A 7 40.59 -28.88 -8.16
CA GLN A 7 41.18 -27.70 -7.48
C GLN A 7 40.18 -27.11 -6.46
N HIS A 8 40.74 -26.37 -5.49
CA HIS A 8 39.95 -25.60 -4.54
C HIS A 8 39.40 -24.36 -5.25
N CYS A 9 38.06 -24.30 -5.46
CA CYS A 9 37.41 -23.10 -5.98
C CYS A 9 36.91 -22.28 -4.79
N GLU A 10 37.31 -21.03 -4.71
CA GLU A 10 36.86 -20.09 -3.66
C GLU A 10 35.46 -19.55 -3.91
N HIS A 11 34.80 -19.98 -5.02
CA HIS A 11 33.45 -19.58 -5.43
C HIS A 11 33.22 -18.06 -5.36
N PRO A 12 34.03 -17.26 -6.08
CA PRO A 12 34.03 -15.80 -5.89
C PRO A 12 32.79 -15.11 -6.46
N VAL A 13 32.12 -15.73 -7.40
CA VAL A 13 30.94 -15.17 -8.08
C VAL A 13 29.86 -16.24 -8.29
N TYR A 14 28.65 -15.93 -7.89
CA TYR A 14 27.46 -16.74 -8.17
C TYR A 14 26.48 -15.96 -9.02
N GLU A 15 25.83 -16.65 -9.96
CA GLU A 15 24.68 -16.17 -10.72
C GLU A 15 23.56 -17.20 -10.57
N ASN A 16 22.39 -16.77 -10.11
CA ASN A 16 21.22 -17.63 -9.82
C ASN A 16 21.61 -18.86 -8.95
N GLY A 17 22.38 -18.63 -7.91
CA GLY A 17 22.83 -19.68 -6.98
C GLY A 17 23.87 -20.65 -7.53
N VAL A 18 24.39 -20.42 -8.73
CA VAL A 18 25.40 -21.29 -9.39
C VAL A 18 26.73 -20.55 -9.52
N CYS A 19 27.82 -21.14 -9.04
CA CYS A 19 29.15 -20.58 -9.22
C CYS A 19 29.51 -20.49 -10.71
N THR A 20 29.80 -19.29 -11.20
CA THR A 20 30.14 -19.03 -12.61
C THR A 20 31.47 -19.67 -13.05
N VAL A 21 32.32 -20.03 -12.08
CA VAL A 21 33.64 -20.62 -12.37
C VAL A 21 33.61 -22.13 -12.45
N CYS A 22 32.88 -22.81 -11.56
CA CYS A 22 32.91 -24.28 -11.47
C CYS A 22 31.56 -24.96 -11.59
N GLY A 23 30.47 -24.20 -11.73
CA GLY A 23 29.11 -24.75 -11.85
C GLY A 23 28.55 -25.37 -10.56
N THR A 24 29.22 -25.21 -9.42
CA THR A 24 28.71 -25.73 -8.15
C THR A 24 27.51 -24.90 -7.71
N VAL A 25 26.40 -25.60 -7.41
CA VAL A 25 25.20 -24.98 -6.82
C VAL A 25 25.48 -24.59 -5.37
N CYS A 26 25.09 -23.36 -4.98
CA CYS A 26 25.22 -22.89 -3.62
C CYS A 26 24.32 -23.73 -2.69
N SER A 27 24.88 -24.18 -1.57
CA SER A 27 24.11 -24.86 -0.51
C SER A 27 23.32 -23.89 0.37
N HIS A 28 23.38 -22.61 0.06
CA HIS A 28 22.75 -21.49 0.76
C HIS A 28 22.89 -21.52 2.30
N ASP A 29 23.68 -20.61 2.83
CA ASP A 29 23.72 -20.28 4.26
C ASP A 29 23.04 -18.91 4.43
N PHE A 30 21.74 -18.90 4.58
CA PHE A 30 20.96 -17.68 4.70
C PHE A 30 21.06 -17.05 6.09
N ARG A 31 21.42 -15.76 6.15
CA ARG A 31 21.50 -14.97 7.38
C ARG A 31 20.94 -13.58 7.11
N GLU A 32 20.05 -13.11 8.00
CA GLU A 32 19.45 -11.76 7.93
C GLU A 32 18.96 -11.38 6.51
N GLY A 33 18.28 -12.31 5.85
CA GLY A 33 17.63 -12.08 4.57
C GLY A 33 18.43 -12.42 3.32
N VAL A 34 19.74 -12.69 3.44
CA VAL A 34 20.59 -13.01 2.29
C VAL A 34 21.48 -14.23 2.55
N CYS A 35 21.86 -14.92 1.48
CA CYS A 35 22.84 -15.99 1.58
C CYS A 35 24.25 -15.41 1.80
N ALA A 36 24.93 -15.87 2.82
CA ALA A 36 26.30 -15.45 3.13
C ALA A 36 27.32 -15.84 2.03
N ILE A 37 26.97 -16.84 1.21
CA ILE A 37 27.86 -17.40 0.18
C ILE A 37 27.60 -16.73 -1.18
N CYS A 38 26.37 -16.81 -1.72
CA CYS A 38 26.05 -16.35 -3.07
C CYS A 38 25.32 -15.00 -3.14
N ARG A 39 24.93 -14.45 -2.00
CA ARG A 39 24.19 -13.18 -1.87
C ARG A 39 22.77 -13.18 -2.40
N GLU A 40 22.22 -14.34 -2.78
CA GLU A 40 20.81 -14.42 -3.12
C GLU A 40 19.93 -14.09 -1.92
N ALA A 41 18.77 -13.48 -2.20
CA ALA A 41 17.75 -13.21 -1.21
C ALA A 41 17.15 -14.53 -0.67
N CYS A 42 16.88 -14.56 0.63
CA CYS A 42 16.19 -15.69 1.23
C CYS A 42 14.73 -15.72 0.74
N PRO A 43 14.22 -16.85 0.28
CA PRO A 43 12.83 -16.97 -0.17
C PRO A 43 11.81 -16.81 0.97
N HIS A 44 12.26 -16.73 2.22
CA HIS A 44 11.43 -16.66 3.43
C HIS A 44 10.29 -17.71 3.46
N ALA A 45 10.57 -18.90 2.93
CA ALA A 45 9.60 -19.99 2.76
C ALA A 45 9.00 -20.54 4.06
N GLY A 46 9.47 -20.07 5.21
CA GLY A 46 8.92 -20.42 6.52
C GLY A 46 9.28 -19.38 7.56
N HIS A 47 8.42 -19.22 8.56
CA HIS A 47 8.71 -18.37 9.70
C HIS A 47 8.27 -19.02 10.99
N ASP A 48 8.97 -18.70 12.07
CA ASP A 48 8.57 -19.08 13.41
C ASP A 48 7.43 -18.14 13.86
N PRO A 49 6.22 -18.67 14.08
CA PRO A 49 5.08 -17.83 14.43
C PRO A 49 5.21 -17.13 15.79
N LEU A 50 6.05 -17.63 16.68
CA LEU A 50 6.25 -17.02 18.01
C LEU A 50 7.27 -15.88 17.98
N THR A 51 8.35 -16.05 17.22
CA THR A 51 9.43 -15.06 17.17
C THR A 51 9.33 -14.12 15.99
N GLN A 52 8.44 -14.39 15.05
CA GLN A 52 8.31 -13.69 13.76
C GLN A 52 9.61 -13.70 12.94
N ARG A 53 10.42 -14.74 13.11
CA ARG A 53 11.67 -14.87 12.36
C ARG A 53 11.55 -15.92 11.28
N CYS A 54 12.14 -15.60 10.12
CA CYS A 54 12.31 -16.60 9.07
C CYS A 54 13.09 -17.80 9.63
N THR A 55 12.55 -18.99 9.49
CA THR A 55 13.19 -20.23 9.96
C THR A 55 14.46 -20.58 9.17
N VAL A 56 14.63 -19.98 8.00
CA VAL A 56 15.77 -20.22 7.10
C VAL A 56 16.92 -19.25 7.36
N CYS A 57 16.64 -17.94 7.47
CA CYS A 57 17.69 -16.90 7.57
C CYS A 57 17.71 -16.14 8.90
N GLY A 58 16.73 -16.34 9.77
CA GLY A 58 16.63 -15.63 11.06
C GLY A 58 16.13 -14.19 10.99
N LEU A 59 15.91 -13.61 9.79
CA LEU A 59 15.41 -12.25 9.65
C LEU A 59 14.04 -12.11 10.31
N LYS A 60 13.86 -11.03 11.10
CA LYS A 60 12.53 -10.68 11.62
C LYS A 60 11.66 -10.19 10.46
N LEU A 61 10.50 -10.80 10.30
CA LEU A 61 9.50 -10.45 9.29
C LEU A 61 8.36 -9.66 9.94
N PRO A 62 7.73 -8.72 9.22
CA PRO A 62 6.52 -8.08 9.70
C PRO A 62 5.41 -9.12 9.90
N HIS A 63 4.47 -8.82 10.82
CA HIS A 63 3.25 -9.61 10.93
C HIS A 63 2.43 -9.49 9.63
N SER A 64 1.71 -10.56 9.29
CA SER A 64 0.65 -10.52 8.29
C SER A 64 -0.66 -10.83 9.01
N PHE A 65 -1.57 -9.86 9.03
CA PHE A 65 -2.86 -9.99 9.73
C PHE A 65 -3.95 -10.40 8.74
N PHE A 66 -3.92 -11.66 8.33
CA PHE A 66 -4.98 -12.22 7.50
C PHE A 66 -6.24 -12.46 8.36
N HIS A 67 -7.39 -11.96 7.93
CA HIS A 67 -8.62 -11.93 8.73
C HIS A 67 -8.43 -11.35 10.15
N GLY A 68 -7.67 -10.25 10.23
CA GLY A 68 -7.41 -9.54 11.50
C GLY A 68 -6.51 -10.27 12.49
N LYS A 69 -5.93 -11.41 12.11
CA LYS A 69 -5.09 -12.23 12.98
C LYS A 69 -3.77 -12.61 12.30
N CYS A 70 -2.71 -12.60 13.06
CA CYS A 70 -1.45 -13.19 12.63
C CYS A 70 -1.40 -14.67 13.00
N ALA A 71 -0.80 -15.50 12.15
CA ALA A 71 -0.59 -16.93 12.43
C ALA A 71 0.16 -17.18 13.76
N CYS A 72 0.93 -16.21 14.26
CA CYS A 72 1.59 -16.31 15.57
C CYS A 72 0.68 -15.99 16.76
N GLY A 73 -0.57 -15.60 16.54
CA GLY A 73 -1.50 -15.15 17.57
C GLY A 73 -1.33 -13.68 17.97
N ALA A 74 -0.40 -12.91 17.35
CA ALA A 74 -0.32 -11.47 17.58
C ALA A 74 -1.52 -10.76 16.98
N GLU A 75 -1.94 -9.67 17.62
CA GLU A 75 -2.97 -8.76 17.15
C GLU A 75 -2.34 -7.44 16.70
N PRO A 76 -2.95 -6.71 15.74
CA PRO A 76 -2.48 -5.38 15.37
C PRO A 76 -2.57 -4.43 16.57
N VAL A 77 -1.60 -3.54 16.67
CA VAL A 77 -1.59 -2.51 17.72
C VAL A 77 -2.30 -1.27 17.20
N PHE A 78 -3.50 -1.01 17.68
CA PHE A 78 -4.26 0.17 17.30
C PHE A 78 -4.00 1.32 18.27
N TYR A 79 -3.83 2.52 17.69
CA TYR A 79 -3.87 3.77 18.44
C TYR A 79 -5.19 4.48 18.14
N ASP A 80 -5.71 5.18 19.15
CA ASP A 80 -6.92 6.00 19.10
C ASP A 80 -6.65 7.50 19.30
N SER A 81 -5.39 7.88 19.47
CA SER A 81 -4.86 9.22 19.65
C SER A 81 -3.49 9.33 18.96
N LEU A 82 -2.86 10.52 18.98
CA LEU A 82 -1.57 10.73 18.33
C LEU A 82 -0.57 9.61 18.67
N LEU A 83 0.16 9.18 17.65
CA LEU A 83 1.17 8.14 17.76
C LEU A 83 2.29 8.56 18.74
N PRO A 84 3.05 7.60 19.29
CA PRO A 84 4.31 7.91 19.98
C PRO A 84 5.22 8.79 19.12
N ALA A 85 5.91 9.73 19.77
CA ALA A 85 6.66 10.81 19.09
C ALA A 85 7.72 10.31 18.11
N GLU A 86 8.25 9.11 18.32
CA GLU A 86 9.24 8.48 17.43
C GLU A 86 8.73 8.25 16.01
N PHE A 87 7.42 8.06 15.81
CA PHE A 87 6.85 7.86 14.47
C PHE A 87 6.80 9.14 13.63
N TYR A 88 6.89 10.30 14.26
CA TYR A 88 6.90 11.60 13.58
C TYR A 88 8.30 12.13 13.28
N GLN A 89 9.34 11.46 13.79
CA GLN A 89 10.74 11.87 13.61
C GLN A 89 11.39 11.14 12.44
N ASP A 90 12.50 11.69 11.95
CA ASP A 90 13.33 11.03 10.96
C ASP A 90 13.88 9.73 11.51
N CYS A 91 13.84 8.66 10.72
CA CYS A 91 14.46 7.38 11.05
C CYS A 91 15.88 7.27 10.46
N ALA A 92 16.60 6.20 10.84
CA ALA A 92 17.98 6.00 10.36
C ALA A 92 18.02 5.61 8.87
N HIS A 93 16.96 4.98 8.36
CA HIS A 93 16.91 4.45 7.00
C HIS A 93 15.65 4.96 6.27
N PRO A 94 15.59 6.27 5.92
CA PRO A 94 14.40 6.84 5.27
C PRO A 94 14.29 6.41 3.82
N GLY A 95 13.07 6.22 3.36
CA GLY A 95 12.73 6.10 1.95
C GLY A 95 12.91 7.42 1.19
N THR A 96 12.71 7.38 -0.11
CA THR A 96 12.85 8.55 -1.01
C THR A 96 11.54 8.90 -1.67
N VAL A 97 11.36 10.19 -2.01
CA VAL A 97 10.21 10.67 -2.78
C VAL A 97 10.70 11.18 -4.12
N GLN A 98 10.13 10.65 -5.19
CA GLN A 98 10.36 11.08 -6.55
C GLN A 98 9.15 11.89 -7.04
N LYS A 99 9.40 13.11 -7.54
CA LYS A 99 8.40 13.96 -8.16
C LYS A 99 8.35 13.67 -9.64
N GLN A 100 7.19 13.33 -10.14
CA GLN A 100 6.95 12.96 -11.54
C GLN A 100 5.83 13.80 -12.13
N THR A 101 5.77 13.84 -13.44
CA THR A 101 4.66 14.40 -14.21
C THR A 101 4.18 13.39 -15.24
N TYR A 102 2.91 13.43 -15.55
CA TYR A 102 2.30 12.60 -16.57
C TYR A 102 1.28 13.39 -17.40
N SER A 103 1.03 12.94 -18.62
CA SER A 103 -0.02 13.49 -19.47
C SER A 103 -1.33 12.73 -19.23
N GLN A 104 -2.42 13.45 -19.07
CA GLN A 104 -3.75 12.89 -18.83
C GLN A 104 -4.78 13.51 -19.77
N LYS A 105 -5.68 12.68 -20.30
CA LYS A 105 -6.85 13.14 -21.05
C LYS A 105 -8.01 13.44 -20.10
N LEU A 106 -8.61 14.59 -20.26
CA LEU A 106 -9.81 14.99 -19.53
C LEU A 106 -11.06 14.56 -20.31
N HIS A 107 -11.56 13.37 -20.01
CA HIS A 107 -12.70 12.79 -20.74
C HIS A 107 -13.96 13.65 -20.65
N TYR A 108 -14.17 14.31 -19.50
CA TYR A 108 -15.31 15.22 -19.29
C TYR A 108 -15.16 16.57 -20.03
N GLN A 109 -13.97 16.85 -20.61
CA GLN A 109 -13.67 18.05 -21.39
C GLN A 109 -13.31 17.74 -22.85
N GLY A 110 -13.80 16.63 -23.41
CA GLY A 110 -13.57 16.26 -24.80
C GLY A 110 -12.15 15.80 -25.11
N ASP A 111 -11.53 15.09 -24.18
CA ASP A 111 -10.19 14.53 -24.29
C ASP A 111 -9.06 15.57 -24.42
N GLU A 112 -9.25 16.75 -23.83
CA GLU A 112 -8.17 17.72 -23.69
C GLU A 112 -7.02 17.10 -22.89
N GLU A 113 -5.79 17.24 -23.40
CA GLU A 113 -4.60 16.75 -22.71
C GLU A 113 -4.04 17.80 -21.75
N VAL A 114 -3.81 17.38 -20.50
CA VAL A 114 -3.19 18.20 -19.46
C VAL A 114 -1.99 17.47 -18.85
N THR A 115 -1.04 18.25 -18.33
CA THR A 115 0.06 17.69 -17.54
C THR A 115 -0.28 17.79 -16.07
N LYS A 116 -0.17 16.68 -15.36
CA LYS A 116 -0.43 16.55 -13.92
C LYS A 116 0.80 16.09 -13.16
N ASN A 117 0.81 16.33 -11.86
CA ASN A 117 1.88 15.93 -10.97
C ASN A 117 1.54 14.61 -10.26
N LEU A 118 2.60 13.89 -9.91
CA LEU A 118 2.56 12.63 -9.21
C LEU A 118 3.80 12.50 -8.34
N ASN A 119 3.64 12.23 -7.06
CA ASN A 119 4.74 11.89 -6.18
C ASN A 119 4.75 10.38 -5.91
N VAL A 120 5.94 9.77 -5.96
CA VAL A 120 6.14 8.35 -5.69
C VAL A 120 7.13 8.20 -4.54
N TYR A 121 6.69 7.57 -3.46
CA TYR A 121 7.55 7.15 -2.37
C TYR A 121 8.09 5.75 -2.65
N LEU A 122 9.39 5.60 -2.51
CA LEU A 122 10.11 4.33 -2.58
C LEU A 122 10.70 4.03 -1.20
N PRO A 123 10.49 2.82 -0.65
CA PRO A 123 11.00 2.46 0.67
C PRO A 123 12.53 2.40 0.67
N TYR A 124 13.14 2.52 1.86
CA TYR A 124 14.58 2.31 1.99
C TYR A 124 14.99 0.95 1.44
N GLY A 125 16.08 0.91 0.68
CA GLY A 125 16.55 -0.31 0.05
C GLY A 125 15.73 -0.79 -1.14
N TYR A 126 14.87 0.09 -1.71
CA TYR A 126 14.16 -0.24 -2.95
C TYR A 126 15.10 -0.82 -4.01
N SER A 127 14.68 -1.91 -4.63
CA SER A 127 15.45 -2.65 -5.61
C SER A 127 14.56 -3.14 -6.75
N GLU A 128 15.03 -3.05 -7.98
CA GLU A 128 14.32 -3.59 -9.16
C GLU A 128 14.26 -5.13 -9.17
N GLN A 129 15.04 -5.81 -8.32
CA GLN A 129 15.02 -7.26 -8.16
C GLN A 129 13.92 -7.75 -7.20
N GLU A 130 13.34 -6.85 -6.41
CA GLU A 130 12.25 -7.14 -5.50
C GLU A 130 10.92 -6.68 -6.09
N LYS A 131 9.79 -7.22 -5.59
CA LYS A 131 8.45 -6.79 -5.97
C LYS A 131 7.76 -6.10 -4.81
N TYR A 132 7.06 -5.01 -5.10
CA TYR A 132 6.42 -4.18 -4.09
C TYR A 132 4.92 -4.05 -4.32
N ASN A 133 4.16 -4.09 -3.22
CA ASN A 133 2.78 -3.65 -3.23
C ASN A 133 2.73 -2.13 -3.51
N VAL A 134 1.67 -1.69 -4.14
CA VAL A 134 1.43 -0.28 -4.49
C VAL A 134 0.20 0.22 -3.77
N LEU A 135 0.32 1.31 -3.05
CA LEU A 135 -0.79 2.04 -2.44
C LEU A 135 -0.93 3.42 -3.09
N VAL A 136 -2.02 3.64 -3.78
CA VAL A 136 -2.38 4.99 -4.26
C VAL A 136 -3.07 5.74 -3.12
N LEU A 137 -2.52 6.89 -2.71
CA LEU A 137 -3.09 7.75 -1.67
C LEU A 137 -3.51 9.09 -2.25
N ILE A 138 -4.81 9.34 -2.24
CA ILE A 138 -5.42 10.54 -2.82
C ILE A 138 -5.65 11.59 -1.72
N HIS A 139 -5.25 12.82 -2.00
CA HIS A 139 -5.35 13.95 -1.07
C HIS A 139 -6.78 14.46 -0.90
N GLY A 140 -7.02 15.26 0.14
CA GLY A 140 -8.28 15.94 0.40
C GLY A 140 -8.49 17.22 -0.43
N GLY A 141 -9.67 17.82 -0.29
CA GLY A 141 -9.97 19.11 -0.91
C GLY A 141 -9.04 20.21 -0.36
N GLY A 142 -8.45 20.98 -1.26
CA GLY A 142 -7.51 22.06 -0.89
C GLY A 142 -6.06 21.59 -0.67
N ASP A 143 -5.77 20.32 -0.83
CA ASP A 143 -4.45 19.73 -0.73
C ASP A 143 -3.87 19.36 -2.11
N ASP A 144 -2.73 18.68 -2.14
CA ASP A 144 -2.03 18.31 -3.37
C ASP A 144 -1.24 16.98 -3.22
N GLU A 145 -0.47 16.60 -4.23
CA GLU A 145 0.35 15.38 -4.25
C GLU A 145 1.42 15.29 -3.15
N ASN A 146 1.71 16.41 -2.46
CA ASN A 146 2.69 16.43 -1.37
C ASN A 146 2.08 16.03 -0.02
N SER A 147 0.77 16.07 0.12
CA SER A 147 0.05 16.00 1.39
C SER A 147 0.32 14.70 2.16
N TRP A 148 0.35 13.57 1.48
CA TRP A 148 0.63 12.26 2.07
C TRP A 148 2.11 11.94 2.22
N LEU A 149 3.02 12.81 1.77
CA LEU A 149 4.46 12.48 1.77
C LEU A 149 5.30 13.56 2.44
N THR A 150 5.43 14.74 1.82
CA THR A 150 6.47 15.71 2.16
C THR A 150 5.97 17.02 2.76
N LYS A 151 4.67 17.26 2.71
CA LYS A 151 4.08 18.45 3.32
C LYS A 151 4.17 18.37 4.83
N GLU A 152 4.62 19.45 5.45
CA GLU A 152 4.73 19.58 6.89
C GLU A 152 3.46 20.21 7.46
N TYR A 153 2.95 19.63 8.53
CA TYR A 153 1.80 20.14 9.28
C TYR A 153 2.24 20.43 10.71
N ASP A 154 1.74 21.53 11.30
CA ASP A 154 2.07 21.96 12.65
C ASP A 154 1.03 21.43 13.65
N PHE A 155 1.45 20.50 14.49
CA PHE A 155 0.70 19.94 15.63
C PHE A 155 1.35 20.27 16.97
N GLY A 156 2.10 21.40 17.04
CA GLY A 156 3.02 21.68 18.15
C GLY A 156 4.34 20.95 17.98
N PHE A 157 4.46 20.17 16.92
CA PHE A 157 5.64 19.52 16.37
C PHE A 157 5.44 19.32 14.86
N PRO A 158 6.50 19.21 14.07
CA PRO A 158 6.39 18.95 12.65
C PRO A 158 5.84 17.54 12.39
N LEU A 159 4.70 17.44 11.71
CA LEU A 159 4.11 16.19 11.26
C LEU A 159 4.30 16.07 9.76
N ILE A 160 5.11 15.10 9.35
CA ILE A 160 5.35 14.72 7.96
C ILE A 160 4.97 13.26 7.80
N MET A 161 3.98 12.97 6.96
CA MET A 161 3.41 11.63 6.84
C MET A 161 4.43 10.57 6.42
N LYS A 162 5.41 10.95 5.59
CA LYS A 162 6.50 10.07 5.16
C LYS A 162 7.26 9.46 6.36
N ASN A 163 7.48 10.23 7.43
CA ASN A 163 8.21 9.74 8.60
C ASN A 163 7.51 8.55 9.25
N ILE A 164 6.18 8.51 9.20
CA ILE A 164 5.39 7.38 9.72
C ILE A 164 5.67 6.12 8.92
N TYR A 165 5.65 6.21 7.58
CA TYR A 165 5.94 5.06 6.71
C TYR A 165 7.36 4.54 6.91
N ASP A 166 8.33 5.45 6.97
CA ASP A 166 9.73 5.12 7.18
C ASP A 166 9.93 4.38 8.51
N ASN A 167 9.37 4.90 9.60
CA ASN A 167 9.47 4.29 10.92
C ASN A 167 8.73 2.95 11.01
N MET A 168 7.57 2.82 10.38
CA MET A 168 6.83 1.55 10.34
C MET A 168 7.63 0.47 9.60
N ILE A 169 8.25 0.81 8.47
CA ILE A 169 9.06 -0.12 7.68
C ILE A 169 10.34 -0.49 8.44
N GLU A 170 11.03 0.48 9.03
CA GLU A 170 12.25 0.24 9.82
C GLU A 170 11.98 -0.67 11.03
N GLN A 171 10.87 -0.44 11.74
CA GLN A 171 10.46 -1.24 12.89
C GLN A 171 9.78 -2.57 12.51
N LYS A 172 9.60 -2.86 11.23
CA LYS A 172 8.93 -4.07 10.73
C LYS A 172 7.46 -4.18 11.17
N LEU A 173 6.77 -3.05 11.25
CA LEU A 173 5.34 -2.98 11.56
C LEU A 173 4.47 -3.08 10.32
N CYS A 174 5.01 -2.73 9.15
CA CYS A 174 4.39 -2.99 7.85
C CYS A 174 5.46 -3.46 6.85
N ARG A 175 5.00 -3.95 5.71
CA ARG A 175 5.88 -4.34 4.61
C ARG A 175 6.36 -3.11 3.85
N PRO A 176 7.58 -3.16 3.28
CA PRO A 176 7.98 -2.16 2.30
C PRO A 176 6.99 -2.11 1.15
N LEU A 177 6.53 -0.90 0.78
CA LEU A 177 5.58 -0.68 -0.29
C LEU A 177 5.93 0.60 -1.06
N ILE A 178 5.43 0.70 -2.28
CA ILE A 178 5.44 1.93 -3.07
C ILE A 178 4.17 2.71 -2.74
N ILE A 179 4.29 4.02 -2.44
CA ILE A 179 3.13 4.90 -2.25
C ILE A 179 3.10 5.90 -3.39
N VAL A 180 1.94 6.02 -4.02
CA VAL A 180 1.71 6.86 -5.20
C VAL A 180 0.68 7.93 -4.84
N CYS A 181 1.06 9.20 -4.94
CA CYS A 181 0.21 10.32 -4.56
C CYS A 181 -0.02 11.22 -5.79
N PRO A 182 -1.11 11.00 -6.53
CA PRO A 182 -1.46 11.86 -7.65
C PRO A 182 -2.11 13.17 -7.16
N THR A 183 -2.00 14.25 -7.95
CA THR A 183 -2.90 15.38 -7.79
C THR A 183 -4.25 15.09 -8.44
N THR A 184 -5.35 15.51 -7.82
CA THR A 184 -6.68 15.39 -8.40
C THR A 184 -7.01 16.54 -9.34
N TYR A 185 -6.34 17.68 -9.20
CA TYR A 185 -6.66 18.90 -9.92
C TYR A 185 -6.06 18.92 -11.34
N ASN A 186 -6.84 19.47 -12.29
CA ASN A 186 -6.50 19.54 -13.70
C ASN A 186 -6.04 20.95 -14.13
N GLY A 187 -5.68 21.79 -13.18
CA GLY A 187 -5.23 23.15 -13.44
C GLY A 187 -4.99 23.93 -12.14
N PRO A 188 -4.63 25.21 -12.23
CA PRO A 188 -4.39 26.02 -11.05
C PRO A 188 -5.69 26.25 -10.25
N TYR A 189 -5.55 26.45 -8.95
CA TYR A 189 -6.61 26.89 -8.04
C TYR A 189 -7.83 25.95 -7.91
N TYR A 190 -7.57 24.65 -7.66
CA TYR A 190 -8.65 23.70 -7.36
C TYR A 190 -9.74 23.64 -8.45
N SER A 191 -9.32 23.69 -9.71
CA SER A 191 -10.23 23.53 -10.83
C SER A 191 -10.97 22.20 -10.76
N ASN A 192 -12.14 22.15 -11.42
CA ASN A 192 -12.92 20.91 -11.51
C ASN A 192 -12.05 19.76 -11.97
N ASP A 193 -12.02 18.70 -11.18
CA ASP A 193 -11.22 17.50 -11.39
C ASP A 193 -11.95 16.41 -12.20
N GLY A 194 -13.17 16.66 -12.63
CA GLY A 194 -14.00 15.69 -13.37
C GLY A 194 -14.61 14.59 -12.51
N GLY A 195 -14.37 14.61 -11.19
CA GLY A 195 -14.99 13.71 -10.23
C GLY A 195 -14.51 12.26 -10.28
N ILE A 196 -15.35 11.37 -9.79
CA ILE A 196 -15.07 9.94 -9.60
C ILE A 196 -14.75 9.25 -10.93
N GLU A 197 -15.51 9.55 -11.98
CA GLU A 197 -15.36 8.94 -13.30
C GLU A 197 -14.02 9.31 -13.96
N GLN A 198 -13.61 10.56 -13.86
CA GLN A 198 -12.32 11.01 -14.40
C GLN A 198 -11.16 10.37 -13.63
N MET A 199 -11.24 10.30 -12.30
CA MET A 199 -10.19 9.67 -11.50
C MET A 199 -10.10 8.16 -11.78
N ALA A 200 -11.22 7.47 -11.98
CA ALA A 200 -11.21 6.05 -12.35
C ALA A 200 -10.52 5.84 -13.70
N ALA A 201 -10.87 6.63 -14.71
CA ALA A 201 -10.20 6.58 -16.01
C ALA A 201 -8.69 6.89 -15.89
N GLU A 202 -8.33 7.87 -15.08
CA GLU A 202 -6.94 8.27 -14.86
C GLU A 202 -6.10 7.19 -14.15
N LEU A 203 -6.68 6.52 -13.17
CA LEU A 203 -6.06 5.37 -12.49
C LEU A 203 -5.82 4.23 -13.47
N ARG A 204 -6.83 3.88 -14.26
CA ARG A 204 -6.84 2.74 -15.19
C ARG A 204 -5.95 2.96 -16.41
N GLU A 205 -6.01 4.14 -17.01
CA GLU A 205 -5.41 4.41 -18.30
C GLU A 205 -4.01 5.01 -18.21
N THR A 206 -3.67 5.65 -17.08
CA THR A 206 -2.43 6.43 -16.98
C THR A 206 -1.62 6.12 -15.73
N ILE A 207 -2.19 6.24 -14.52
CA ILE A 207 -1.41 6.18 -13.26
C ILE A 207 -0.87 4.77 -13.04
N LEU A 208 -1.73 3.75 -13.01
CA LEU A 208 -1.28 2.37 -12.77
C LEU A 208 -0.38 1.84 -13.88
N PRO A 209 -0.68 2.05 -15.18
CA PRO A 209 0.25 1.75 -16.26
C PRO A 209 1.62 2.41 -16.08
N TYR A 210 1.66 3.71 -15.80
CA TYR A 210 2.91 4.44 -15.56
C TYR A 210 3.70 3.82 -14.40
N VAL A 211 3.06 3.53 -13.28
CA VAL A 211 3.71 2.95 -12.11
C VAL A 211 4.26 1.55 -12.41
N ALA A 212 3.51 0.71 -13.11
CA ALA A 212 3.96 -0.63 -13.49
C ALA A 212 5.12 -0.64 -14.48
N GLU A 213 5.22 0.38 -15.34
CA GLU A 213 6.31 0.49 -16.32
C GLU A 213 7.60 1.10 -15.74
N HIS A 214 7.50 1.91 -14.66
CA HIS A 214 8.65 2.65 -14.15
C HIS A 214 9.17 2.11 -12.81
N TYR A 215 8.40 1.26 -12.12
CA TYR A 215 8.75 0.74 -10.81
C TYR A 215 8.53 -0.76 -10.72
N SER A 216 9.27 -1.42 -9.83
CA SER A 216 9.17 -2.86 -9.64
C SER A 216 7.92 -3.24 -8.84
N THR A 217 6.83 -3.48 -9.56
CA THR A 217 5.55 -3.92 -9.02
C THR A 217 5.31 -5.41 -9.30
N TYR A 218 4.22 -5.96 -8.80
CA TYR A 218 3.80 -7.32 -9.14
C TYR A 218 3.18 -7.42 -10.55
N ALA A 219 2.74 -6.31 -11.16
CA ALA A 219 2.31 -6.29 -12.55
C ALA A 219 3.50 -6.53 -13.50
N GLN A 220 3.28 -7.31 -14.54
CA GLN A 220 4.30 -7.65 -15.54
C GLN A 220 4.55 -6.49 -16.51
N SER A 221 3.52 -5.70 -16.77
CA SER A 221 3.54 -4.49 -17.61
C SER A 221 2.39 -3.56 -17.24
N GLY A 222 2.33 -2.38 -17.89
CA GLY A 222 1.20 -1.44 -17.77
C GLY A 222 -0.06 -1.89 -18.53
N SER A 223 -0.12 -3.08 -19.12
CA SER A 223 -1.33 -3.57 -19.78
C SER A 223 -2.45 -3.83 -18.78
N LEU A 224 -3.71 -3.56 -19.18
CA LEU A 224 -4.86 -3.80 -18.32
C LEU A 224 -4.91 -5.24 -17.79
N ALA A 225 -4.58 -6.22 -18.60
CA ALA A 225 -4.58 -7.62 -18.21
C ALA A 225 -3.54 -7.94 -17.14
N ASP A 226 -2.33 -7.36 -17.22
CA ASP A 226 -1.28 -7.55 -16.21
C ASP A 226 -1.58 -6.79 -14.92
N LEU A 227 -2.20 -5.61 -15.02
CA LEU A 227 -2.67 -4.87 -13.84
C LEU A 227 -3.76 -5.64 -13.09
N GLN A 228 -4.74 -6.19 -13.82
CA GLN A 228 -5.78 -7.03 -13.24
C GLN A 228 -5.23 -8.31 -12.62
N ALA A 229 -4.24 -8.93 -13.24
CA ALA A 229 -3.58 -10.12 -12.69
C ALA A 229 -2.80 -9.82 -11.39
N ALA A 230 -2.28 -8.60 -11.24
CA ALA A 230 -1.59 -8.13 -10.06
C ALA A 230 -2.49 -7.41 -9.03
N ARG A 231 -3.80 -7.45 -9.20
CA ARG A 231 -4.81 -6.73 -8.43
C ARG A 231 -4.62 -6.83 -6.91
N GLU A 232 -4.24 -8.00 -6.40
CA GLU A 232 -4.07 -8.24 -4.97
C GLU A 232 -2.93 -7.42 -4.34
N HIS A 233 -2.06 -6.88 -5.18
CA HIS A 233 -0.92 -6.05 -4.82
C HIS A 233 -1.16 -4.56 -5.04
N PHE A 234 -2.38 -4.16 -5.44
CA PHE A 234 -2.77 -2.77 -5.59
C PHE A 234 -3.82 -2.38 -4.54
N GLY A 235 -3.55 -1.29 -3.85
CA GLY A 235 -4.45 -0.64 -2.90
C GLY A 235 -4.70 0.80 -3.27
N ILE A 236 -5.84 1.33 -2.83
CA ILE A 236 -6.20 2.72 -2.98
C ILE A 236 -6.77 3.26 -1.67
N GLY A 237 -6.39 4.48 -1.34
CA GLY A 237 -6.89 5.14 -0.14
C GLY A 237 -6.90 6.66 -0.29
N GLY A 238 -7.43 7.32 0.73
CA GLY A 238 -7.44 8.77 0.77
C GLY A 238 -8.19 9.34 1.95
N MET A 239 -8.09 10.65 2.11
CA MET A 239 -8.76 11.41 3.17
C MET A 239 -9.75 12.40 2.58
N SER A 240 -10.86 12.66 3.28
CA SER A 240 -11.85 13.67 2.85
C SER A 240 -12.31 13.40 1.40
N ASN A 241 -12.09 14.32 0.46
CA ASN A 241 -12.36 14.08 -0.96
C ASN A 241 -11.59 12.87 -1.50
N GLY A 242 -10.36 12.61 -1.04
CA GLY A 242 -9.61 11.43 -1.41
C GLY A 242 -10.29 10.11 -1.04
N ALA A 243 -11.02 10.08 0.09
CA ALA A 243 -11.84 8.93 0.47
C ALA A 243 -13.01 8.70 -0.50
N LEU A 244 -13.59 9.79 -1.05
CA LEU A 244 -14.63 9.68 -2.08
C LEU A 244 -14.09 8.99 -3.35
N TYR A 245 -12.86 9.34 -3.75
CA TYR A 245 -12.21 8.70 -4.90
C TYR A 245 -11.81 7.25 -4.60
N ALA A 246 -11.31 6.96 -3.40
CA ALA A 246 -10.95 5.59 -3.04
C ALA A 246 -12.17 4.65 -3.08
N LEU A 247 -13.33 5.12 -2.62
CA LEU A 247 -14.58 4.35 -2.67
C LEU A 247 -15.22 4.39 -4.07
N GLY A 248 -15.40 5.58 -4.65
CA GLY A 248 -16.10 5.73 -5.92
C GLY A 248 -15.26 5.24 -7.11
N SER A 249 -14.06 5.78 -7.29
CA SER A 249 -13.19 5.40 -8.40
C SER A 249 -12.58 4.00 -8.19
N GLY A 250 -12.09 3.71 -6.97
CA GLY A 250 -11.43 2.44 -6.67
C GLY A 250 -12.42 1.30 -6.45
N MET A 251 -13.23 1.36 -5.39
CA MET A 251 -14.05 0.21 -4.98
C MET A 251 -15.30 0.03 -5.84
N GLN A 252 -15.94 1.13 -6.28
CA GLN A 252 -17.15 1.06 -7.11
C GLN A 252 -16.81 0.82 -8.59
N MET A 253 -15.85 1.57 -9.17
CA MET A 253 -15.57 1.52 -10.61
C MET A 253 -14.46 0.55 -10.97
N ASP A 254 -13.33 0.60 -10.27
CA ASP A 254 -12.09 -0.13 -10.59
C ASP A 254 -11.80 -1.29 -9.61
N LEU A 255 -12.84 -1.97 -9.11
CA LEU A 255 -12.66 -3.13 -8.23
C LEU A 255 -11.83 -4.24 -8.87
N ASP A 256 -11.76 -4.30 -10.19
CA ASP A 256 -10.92 -5.22 -10.95
C ASP A 256 -9.43 -4.86 -10.98
N LEU A 257 -9.06 -3.67 -10.47
CA LEU A 257 -7.68 -3.19 -10.36
C LEU A 257 -7.17 -3.10 -8.92
N PHE A 258 -8.08 -2.95 -7.94
CA PHE A 258 -7.74 -2.78 -6.54
C PHE A 258 -8.38 -3.84 -5.65
N SER A 259 -7.68 -4.21 -4.60
CA SER A 259 -8.18 -5.16 -3.59
C SER A 259 -8.11 -4.63 -2.16
N ASN A 260 -7.27 -3.64 -1.88
CA ASN A 260 -7.08 -3.04 -0.57
C ASN A 260 -7.59 -1.60 -0.57
N PHE A 261 -8.49 -1.27 0.36
CA PHE A 261 -9.17 0.02 0.41
C PHE A 261 -9.00 0.70 1.76
N ILE A 262 -8.61 1.99 1.75
CA ILE A 262 -8.33 2.77 2.96
C ILE A 262 -9.02 4.14 2.85
N CYS A 263 -9.98 4.45 3.73
CA CYS A 263 -10.81 5.62 3.60
C CYS A 263 -10.91 6.40 4.92
N PHE A 264 -10.48 7.66 4.92
CA PHE A 264 -10.51 8.49 6.11
C PHE A 264 -11.40 9.72 5.93
N SER A 265 -12.24 9.97 6.95
CA SER A 265 -13.00 11.23 7.04
C SER A 265 -13.82 11.57 5.80
N GLY A 266 -14.44 10.56 5.18
CA GLY A 266 -15.28 10.70 3.99
C GLY A 266 -15.89 9.39 3.56
N ASN A 267 -16.98 9.48 2.82
CA ASN A 267 -17.65 8.34 2.18
C ASN A 267 -18.44 8.86 0.97
N SER A 268 -18.57 8.04 -0.05
CA SER A 268 -19.34 8.35 -1.26
C SER A 268 -20.29 7.19 -1.58
N GLN A 269 -21.56 7.52 -1.74
CA GLN A 269 -22.58 6.63 -2.29
C GLN A 269 -22.51 5.16 -1.79
N PRO A 270 -22.55 4.91 -0.46
CA PRO A 270 -22.24 3.59 0.10
C PRO A 270 -23.12 2.45 -0.45
N TYR A 271 -24.38 2.73 -0.80
CA TYR A 271 -25.24 1.75 -1.44
C TYR A 271 -24.79 1.40 -2.86
N ALA A 272 -24.35 2.39 -3.65
CA ALA A 272 -23.82 2.14 -5.00
C ALA A 272 -22.48 1.37 -4.96
N VAL A 273 -21.64 1.65 -3.97
CA VAL A 273 -20.41 0.89 -3.72
C VAL A 273 -20.75 -0.56 -3.39
N ALA A 274 -21.68 -0.82 -2.48
CA ALA A 274 -22.11 -2.18 -2.12
C ALA A 274 -22.75 -2.91 -3.32
N GLU A 275 -23.59 -2.24 -4.11
CA GLU A 275 -24.14 -2.79 -5.34
C GLU A 275 -23.04 -3.20 -6.33
N ALA A 276 -22.03 -2.35 -6.51
CA ALA A 276 -20.91 -2.64 -7.39
C ALA A 276 -20.05 -3.82 -6.90
N ILE A 277 -19.85 -3.96 -5.59
CA ILE A 277 -19.19 -5.12 -4.98
C ILE A 277 -19.94 -6.41 -5.27
N ASN A 278 -21.28 -6.38 -5.20
CA ASN A 278 -22.15 -7.54 -5.36
C ASN A 278 -22.48 -7.87 -6.83
N ALA A 279 -22.02 -7.06 -7.78
CA ALA A 279 -22.29 -7.29 -9.20
C ALA A 279 -21.77 -8.67 -9.65
N GLU A 280 -22.55 -9.36 -10.51
CA GLU A 280 -22.32 -10.75 -10.89
C GLU A 280 -20.92 -10.99 -11.50
N ASP A 281 -20.43 -10.02 -12.28
CA ASP A 281 -19.10 -10.05 -12.92
C ASP A 281 -17.94 -9.78 -11.96
N ARG A 282 -18.24 -9.32 -10.73
CA ARG A 282 -17.27 -8.93 -9.71
C ARG A 282 -17.27 -9.80 -8.46
N LYS A 283 -18.27 -10.68 -8.32
CA LYS A 283 -18.47 -11.50 -7.12
C LYS A 283 -17.27 -12.39 -6.74
N ASN A 284 -16.42 -12.73 -7.69
CA ASN A 284 -15.23 -13.56 -7.49
C ASN A 284 -13.94 -12.74 -7.25
N LEU A 285 -14.02 -11.41 -7.20
CA LEU A 285 -12.87 -10.55 -6.92
C LEU A 285 -12.72 -10.40 -5.41
N PRO A 286 -11.74 -11.02 -4.72
CA PRO A 286 -11.62 -10.94 -3.26
C PRO A 286 -11.37 -9.49 -2.81
N ILE A 287 -11.88 -9.12 -1.64
CA ILE A 287 -11.57 -7.87 -0.95
C ILE A 287 -10.92 -8.23 0.38
N PRO A 288 -9.60 -8.46 0.39
CA PRO A 288 -8.90 -8.93 1.59
C PRO A 288 -8.80 -7.86 2.67
N PHE A 289 -8.96 -6.57 2.31
CA PHE A 289 -8.79 -5.49 3.26
C PHE A 289 -9.61 -4.25 2.91
N PHE A 290 -10.43 -3.83 3.85
CA PHE A 290 -11.12 -2.54 3.86
C PHE A 290 -10.98 -1.87 5.23
N TYR A 291 -10.44 -0.68 5.26
CA TYR A 291 -10.29 0.11 6.48
C TYR A 291 -10.93 1.48 6.30
N ALA A 292 -11.74 1.89 7.26
CA ALA A 292 -12.26 3.25 7.36
C ALA A 292 -12.03 3.83 8.75
N GLY A 293 -11.90 5.14 8.85
CA GLY A 293 -11.76 5.82 10.13
C GLY A 293 -11.95 7.32 10.02
N ALA A 294 -12.31 7.93 11.15
CA ALA A 294 -12.52 9.38 11.25
C ALA A 294 -12.14 9.90 12.64
N GLY A 295 -11.97 11.21 12.75
CA GLY A 295 -11.87 11.85 14.04
C GLY A 295 -13.21 11.85 14.77
N TYR A 296 -13.19 11.64 16.08
CA TYR A 296 -14.42 11.65 16.89
C TYR A 296 -15.17 13.00 16.82
N TYR A 297 -14.44 14.10 16.63
CA TYR A 297 -14.99 15.46 16.46
C TYR A 297 -15.02 15.93 15.01
N ASP A 298 -14.80 15.01 14.06
CA ASP A 298 -14.81 15.30 12.64
C ASP A 298 -16.23 15.53 12.12
N GLY A 299 -16.46 16.61 11.38
CA GLY A 299 -17.74 16.86 10.72
C GLY A 299 -18.15 15.78 9.71
N GLN A 300 -17.21 14.95 9.24
CA GLN A 300 -17.46 13.80 8.37
C GLN A 300 -17.65 12.48 9.14
N TRP A 301 -17.56 12.49 10.48
CA TRP A 301 -17.64 11.27 11.28
C TRP A 301 -18.86 10.42 10.95
N GLN A 302 -20.06 11.02 11.00
CA GLN A 302 -21.31 10.30 10.70
C GLN A 302 -21.30 9.71 9.28
N ASN A 303 -20.86 10.49 8.32
CA ASN A 303 -20.80 10.07 6.92
C ASN A 303 -19.84 8.89 6.74
N THR A 304 -18.68 8.92 7.39
CA THR A 304 -17.67 7.85 7.33
C THR A 304 -18.17 6.59 8.05
N PHE A 305 -18.66 6.73 9.29
CA PHE A 305 -19.11 5.61 10.10
C PHE A 305 -20.31 4.89 9.48
N TYR A 306 -21.42 5.61 9.21
CA TYR A 306 -22.60 4.99 8.62
C TYR A 306 -22.35 4.50 7.19
N GLY A 307 -21.51 5.19 6.43
CA GLY A 307 -21.11 4.71 5.11
C GLY A 307 -20.36 3.40 5.16
N PHE A 308 -19.42 3.24 6.09
CA PHE A 308 -18.74 1.97 6.34
C PHE A 308 -19.73 0.86 6.73
N GLN A 309 -20.61 1.13 7.70
CA GLN A 309 -21.63 0.18 8.15
C GLN A 309 -22.53 -0.28 6.98
N ILE A 310 -23.04 0.64 6.18
CA ILE A 310 -23.86 0.32 5.01
C ILE A 310 -23.10 -0.59 4.04
N ILE A 311 -21.85 -0.27 3.69
CA ILE A 311 -21.08 -1.09 2.76
C ILE A 311 -20.90 -2.51 3.32
N VAL A 312 -20.55 -2.65 4.59
CA VAL A 312 -20.31 -3.96 5.23
C VAL A 312 -21.62 -4.75 5.35
N GLU A 313 -22.72 -4.12 5.76
CA GLU A 313 -24.00 -4.80 5.96
C GLU A 313 -24.69 -5.23 4.64
N GLN A 314 -24.39 -4.55 3.53
CA GLN A 314 -25.01 -4.83 2.23
C GLN A 314 -24.28 -5.89 1.41
N THR A 315 -23.17 -6.48 1.91
CA THR A 315 -22.43 -7.54 1.23
C THR A 315 -21.99 -8.63 2.21
N ASP A 316 -21.93 -9.87 1.76
CA ASP A 316 -21.36 -11.01 2.49
C ASP A 316 -19.84 -11.15 2.30
N ARG A 317 -19.22 -10.24 1.54
CA ARG A 317 -17.79 -10.27 1.21
C ARG A 317 -16.92 -9.46 2.18
N LEU A 318 -17.55 -8.68 3.03
CA LEU A 318 -16.89 -7.88 4.07
C LEU A 318 -17.45 -8.28 5.44
N THR A 319 -16.55 -8.58 6.36
CA THR A 319 -16.87 -8.95 7.74
C THR A 319 -16.07 -8.04 8.68
N GLU A 320 -16.77 -7.28 9.51
CA GLU A 320 -16.11 -6.42 10.49
C GLU A 320 -15.28 -7.24 11.47
N GLY A 321 -14.04 -6.82 11.69
CA GLY A 321 -13.06 -7.50 12.53
C GLY A 321 -12.27 -8.62 11.82
N GLU A 322 -12.62 -8.96 10.57
CA GLU A 322 -11.89 -9.93 9.74
C GLU A 322 -11.15 -9.25 8.58
N ASN A 323 -11.89 -8.70 7.62
CA ASN A 323 -11.35 -7.99 6.46
C ASN A 323 -11.88 -6.57 6.29
N ALA A 324 -12.77 -6.12 7.19
CA ALA A 324 -13.28 -4.77 7.28
C ALA A 324 -13.07 -4.21 8.69
N PHE A 325 -12.53 -3.00 8.80
CA PHE A 325 -12.17 -2.38 10.08
C PHE A 325 -12.59 -0.92 10.11
N TYR A 326 -13.18 -0.50 11.21
CA TYR A 326 -13.47 0.91 11.47
C TYR A 326 -12.82 1.37 12.77
N ARG A 327 -12.29 2.62 12.78
CA ARG A 327 -11.70 3.24 13.98
C ARG A 327 -12.10 4.69 14.14
N ASP A 328 -12.48 5.04 15.36
CA ASP A 328 -12.58 6.41 15.84
C ASP A 328 -11.24 6.84 16.44
N ILE A 329 -10.77 8.03 16.06
CA ILE A 329 -9.54 8.62 16.57
C ILE A 329 -9.87 9.90 17.32
N ASP A 330 -9.23 10.15 18.43
CA ASP A 330 -9.38 11.42 19.18
C ASP A 330 -8.82 12.58 18.34
N GLY A 331 -9.70 13.45 17.85
CA GLY A 331 -9.35 14.58 17.00
C GLY A 331 -10.46 14.97 16.03
N GLY A 332 -10.14 15.87 15.12
CA GLY A 332 -11.06 16.45 14.15
C GLY A 332 -10.82 16.01 12.72
N HIS A 333 -11.05 16.91 11.77
CA HIS A 333 -10.81 16.71 10.33
C HIS A 333 -9.40 17.18 9.97
N ASP A 334 -8.38 16.44 10.38
CA ASP A 334 -6.99 16.89 10.30
C ASP A 334 -5.97 15.75 10.15
N PHE A 335 -4.72 16.15 9.83
CA PHE A 335 -3.60 15.22 9.61
C PHE A 335 -3.15 14.48 10.89
N GLY A 336 -3.45 14.98 12.08
CA GLY A 336 -3.22 14.23 13.32
C GLY A 336 -4.03 12.94 13.31
N VAL A 337 -5.34 13.06 13.04
CA VAL A 337 -6.27 11.92 12.91
C VAL A 337 -5.86 10.99 11.76
N TRP A 338 -5.53 11.53 10.59
CA TRP A 338 -5.18 10.71 9.41
C TRP A 338 -3.84 10.02 9.57
N SER A 339 -2.92 10.59 10.34
CA SER A 339 -1.63 9.97 10.69
C SER A 339 -1.79 8.69 11.50
N VAL A 340 -2.71 8.71 12.46
CA VAL A 340 -3.04 7.53 13.28
C VAL A 340 -3.79 6.48 12.45
N ASN A 341 -4.76 6.92 11.66
CA ASN A 341 -5.53 6.02 10.83
C ASN A 341 -4.68 5.29 9.78
N ILE A 342 -3.73 5.98 9.11
CA ILE A 342 -2.84 5.33 8.13
C ILE A 342 -1.89 4.34 8.82
N PHE A 343 -1.38 4.67 10.00
CA PHE A 343 -0.59 3.75 10.81
C PHE A 343 -1.37 2.48 11.13
N ASN A 344 -2.60 2.62 11.65
CA ASN A 344 -3.47 1.51 11.99
C ASN A 344 -3.77 0.64 10.76
N ALA A 345 -4.06 1.26 9.61
CA ALA A 345 -4.38 0.55 8.38
C ALA A 345 -3.19 -0.22 7.78
N LEU A 346 -2.01 0.40 7.74
CA LEU A 346 -0.83 -0.17 7.06
C LEU A 346 -0.28 -1.43 7.74
N GLN A 347 -0.53 -1.63 9.03
CA GLN A 347 -0.17 -2.89 9.69
C GLN A 347 -0.87 -4.10 9.05
N MET A 348 -2.09 -3.90 8.55
CA MET A 348 -2.97 -4.96 8.06
C MET A 348 -3.16 -4.96 6.55
N ALA A 349 -2.79 -3.85 5.87
CA ALA A 349 -2.92 -3.76 4.42
C ALA A 349 -2.08 -4.81 3.71
N PHE A 350 -2.57 -5.29 2.57
CA PHE A 350 -1.95 -6.35 1.77
C PHE A 350 -1.68 -7.63 2.56
N PRO A 351 -2.72 -8.20 3.20
CA PRO A 351 -2.58 -9.44 3.96
C PRO A 351 -2.23 -10.57 3.00
N GLU A 352 -1.29 -11.42 3.38
CA GLU A 352 -0.98 -12.65 2.65
C GLU A 352 -1.52 -13.84 3.43
N GLU A 353 -2.24 -14.70 2.71
CA GLU A 353 -2.53 -16.04 3.21
C GLU A 353 -1.20 -16.80 3.29
N ARG A 354 -0.79 -17.16 4.49
CA ARG A 354 0.42 -17.97 4.69
C ARG A 354 -0.02 -19.42 4.87
N ASP A 355 0.53 -20.31 4.03
CA ASP A 355 0.30 -21.75 4.12
C ASP A 355 0.47 -22.22 5.57
N GLY A 356 -0.61 -22.70 6.17
CA GLY A 356 -0.60 -23.26 7.53
C GLY A 356 -1.57 -22.61 8.53
N SER A 357 -2.47 -21.70 8.11
CA SER A 357 -3.58 -21.22 8.96
C SER A 357 -4.83 -22.07 8.77
#